data_4544748c568027959a1c7065feeeff43
#
_entry.id   4544748c568027959a1c7065feeeff43
#
_cell.length_a   1.000
_cell.length_b   1.000
_cell.length_c   1.000
_cell.angle_alpha   90.00
_cell.angle_beta   90.00
_cell.angle_gamma   90.00
#
_symmetry.space_group_name_H-M   'P 1'
#
loop_
_entity.id
_entity.type
_entity.pdbx_description
1 polymer ?
#
loop_
_entity_poly.entity_id
_entity_poly.type
_entity_poly.pdbx_seq_one_letter_code
_entity_poly.pdbx_strand_id
1 'polypeptide(L)'
;MQREKLIIFDTTLRDGEQCPGASLNIKEKLEIARQLALLKVDVIEAGFPVASPGDFESVKQIAEEIRGASIAGLSRALEKDIEATAKALEKAEKPRIHIFLSTSKVHRDHMVEKAKEEIIEMGVKAISFARKFCDDVEFSPMDATRTAVSYTHLTLPTTCSV
;
A
#
# COMPACT_ATOMS: atom_id res chain seq x y z
N MET A 1 17.26 26.32 -10.10
CA MET A 1 16.49 25.54 -9.11
C MET A 1 15.87 24.35 -9.83
N GLN A 2 16.27 23.13 -9.52
CA GLN A 2 15.55 21.96 -9.96
C GLN A 2 14.19 21.99 -9.25
N ARG A 3 13.10 21.92 -10.00
CA ARG A 3 11.74 21.80 -9.41
C ARG A 3 11.60 20.35 -8.91
N GLU A 4 11.35 20.16 -7.64
CA GLU A 4 10.99 18.86 -7.09
C GLU A 4 9.67 18.41 -7.71
N LYS A 5 9.61 17.14 -8.10
CA LYS A 5 8.38 16.56 -8.66
C LYS A 5 7.45 16.19 -7.52
N LEU A 6 6.23 16.75 -7.53
CA LEU A 6 5.16 16.28 -6.66
C LEU A 6 4.61 14.95 -7.20
N ILE A 7 4.47 13.95 -6.32
CA ILE A 7 3.86 12.66 -6.64
C ILE A 7 2.43 12.66 -6.09
N ILE A 8 1.46 12.40 -6.97
CA ILE A 8 0.05 12.26 -6.60
C ILE A 8 -0.27 10.80 -6.38
N PHE A 9 -0.60 10.46 -5.14
CA PHE A 9 -1.03 9.13 -4.71
C PHE A 9 -2.54 9.14 -4.47
N ASP A 10 -3.30 8.44 -5.31
CA ASP A 10 -4.75 8.35 -5.22
C ASP A 10 -5.19 7.08 -4.50
N THR A 11 -6.05 7.22 -3.48
CA THR A 11 -6.55 6.11 -2.66
C THR A 11 -8.07 5.90 -2.79
N THR A 12 -8.68 6.46 -3.83
CA THR A 12 -10.13 6.35 -4.04
C THR A 12 -10.61 4.90 -4.06
N LEU A 13 -9.88 4.01 -4.71
CA LEU A 13 -10.24 2.60 -4.87
C LEU A 13 -9.89 1.71 -3.65
N ARG A 14 -9.29 2.27 -2.62
CA ARG A 14 -8.99 1.56 -1.37
C ARG A 14 -9.60 2.28 -0.17
N ASP A 15 -9.10 3.45 0.21
CA ASP A 15 -9.57 4.20 1.36
C ASP A 15 -10.95 4.82 1.11
N GLY A 16 -11.16 5.35 -0.09
CA GLY A 16 -12.45 5.91 -0.50
C GLY A 16 -13.58 4.89 -0.47
N GLU A 17 -13.31 3.61 -0.76
CA GLU A 17 -14.30 2.53 -0.71
C GLU A 17 -14.72 2.15 0.72
N GLN A 18 -14.00 2.58 1.75
CA GLN A 18 -14.39 2.39 3.14
C GLN A 18 -15.54 3.32 3.58
N CYS A 19 -15.89 4.30 2.75
CA CYS A 19 -17.05 5.15 2.99
C CYS A 19 -18.34 4.33 2.91
N PRO A 20 -19.26 4.43 3.90
CA PRO A 20 -20.54 3.74 3.86
C PRO A 20 -21.32 4.06 2.56
N GLY A 21 -21.70 3.00 1.84
CA GLY A 21 -22.42 3.11 0.57
C GLY A 21 -21.55 3.28 -0.68
N ALA A 22 -20.22 3.32 -0.53
CA ALA A 22 -19.27 3.45 -1.64
C ALA A 22 -18.72 2.10 -2.15
N SER A 23 -19.39 0.98 -1.85
CA SER A 23 -18.96 -0.33 -2.37
C SER A 23 -19.05 -0.39 -3.89
N LEU A 24 -17.94 -0.74 -4.52
CA LEU A 24 -17.79 -0.79 -5.96
C LEU A 24 -17.62 -2.24 -6.45
N ASN A 25 -18.26 -2.56 -7.58
CA ASN A 25 -17.97 -3.80 -8.28
C ASN A 25 -16.69 -3.66 -9.15
N ILE A 26 -16.18 -4.79 -9.65
CA ILE A 26 -14.93 -4.83 -10.42
C ILE A 26 -14.98 -3.89 -11.65
N LYS A 27 -16.11 -3.82 -12.35
CA LYS A 27 -16.26 -2.96 -13.55
C LYS A 27 -16.20 -1.48 -13.20
N GLU A 28 -16.84 -1.09 -12.10
CA GLU A 28 -16.82 0.27 -11.59
C GLU A 28 -15.40 0.67 -11.14
N LYS A 29 -14.69 -0.23 -10.43
CA LYS A 29 -13.29 -0.01 -10.04
C LYS A 29 -12.40 0.20 -11.26
N LEU A 30 -12.55 -0.62 -12.30
CA LEU A 30 -11.80 -0.47 -13.53
C LEU A 30 -12.09 0.86 -14.24
N GLU A 31 -13.34 1.27 -14.29
CA GLU A 31 -13.70 2.56 -14.92
C GLU A 31 -13.08 3.74 -14.17
N ILE A 32 -13.15 3.73 -12.85
CA ILE A 32 -12.50 4.76 -12.02
C ILE A 32 -10.97 4.73 -12.24
N ALA A 33 -10.36 3.54 -12.24
CA ALA A 33 -8.92 3.42 -12.48
C ALA A 33 -8.49 4.00 -13.84
N ARG A 34 -9.30 3.79 -14.89
CA ARG A 34 -9.07 4.41 -16.22
C ARG A 34 -9.12 5.93 -16.15
N GLN A 35 -10.13 6.49 -15.45
CA GLN A 35 -10.24 7.93 -15.29
C GLN A 35 -9.07 8.53 -14.49
N LEU A 36 -8.62 7.87 -13.43
CA LEU A 36 -7.44 8.27 -12.66
C LEU A 36 -6.17 8.23 -13.53
N ALA A 37 -6.01 7.20 -14.35
CA ALA A 37 -4.90 7.12 -15.30
C ALA A 37 -4.93 8.23 -16.35
N LEU A 38 -6.12 8.59 -16.86
CA LEU A 38 -6.30 9.73 -17.78
C LEU A 38 -5.99 11.07 -17.11
N LEU A 39 -6.28 11.22 -15.82
CA LEU A 39 -5.90 12.38 -15.00
C LEU A 39 -4.40 12.44 -14.74
N LYS A 40 -3.66 11.37 -15.10
CA LYS A 40 -2.20 11.24 -14.91
C LYS A 40 -1.77 11.34 -13.44
N VAL A 41 -2.54 10.75 -12.54
CA VAL A 41 -2.04 10.52 -11.18
C VAL A 41 -0.82 9.59 -11.25
N ASP A 42 0.15 9.79 -10.37
CA ASP A 42 1.39 9.02 -10.41
C ASP A 42 1.18 7.60 -9.87
N VAL A 43 0.34 7.45 -8.84
CA VAL A 43 0.07 6.17 -8.18
C VAL A 43 -1.43 5.99 -7.93
N ILE A 44 -1.96 4.81 -8.21
CA ILE A 44 -3.34 4.38 -7.90
C ILE A 44 -3.27 3.24 -6.90
N GLU A 45 -3.79 3.44 -5.69
CA GLU A 45 -3.96 2.36 -4.73
C GLU A 45 -5.24 1.59 -5.06
N ALA A 46 -5.06 0.44 -5.71
CA ALA A 46 -6.14 -0.29 -6.36
C ALA A 46 -7.02 -1.11 -5.41
N GLY A 47 -6.54 -1.38 -4.18
CA GLY A 47 -7.29 -2.11 -3.18
C GLY A 47 -6.42 -2.89 -2.20
N PHE A 48 -7.07 -3.81 -1.45
CA PHE A 48 -6.43 -4.68 -0.46
C PHE A 48 -6.66 -6.15 -0.84
N PRO A 49 -5.74 -6.78 -1.60
CA PRO A 49 -5.95 -8.09 -2.22
C PRO A 49 -6.34 -9.23 -1.28
N VAL A 50 -5.94 -9.16 -0.01
CA VAL A 50 -6.26 -10.21 0.98
C VAL A 50 -7.61 -10.01 1.69
N ALA A 51 -8.29 -8.90 1.45
CA ALA A 51 -9.58 -8.63 2.09
C ALA A 51 -10.67 -9.61 1.61
N SER A 52 -10.70 -9.88 0.30
CA SER A 52 -11.61 -10.86 -0.28
C SER A 52 -11.09 -11.37 -1.64
N PRO A 53 -11.63 -12.50 -2.16
CA PRO A 53 -11.35 -12.92 -3.53
C PRO A 53 -11.73 -11.88 -4.60
N GLY A 54 -12.80 -11.11 -4.35
CA GLY A 54 -13.23 -10.02 -5.23
C GLY A 54 -12.22 -8.85 -5.26
N ASP A 55 -11.67 -8.51 -4.10
CA ASP A 55 -10.61 -7.47 -4.02
C ASP A 55 -9.33 -7.92 -4.70
N PHE A 56 -8.94 -9.19 -4.52
CA PHE A 56 -7.80 -9.76 -5.24
C PHE A 56 -7.98 -9.64 -6.75
N GLU A 57 -9.12 -10.08 -7.26
CA GLU A 57 -9.39 -10.06 -8.70
C GLU A 57 -9.50 -8.62 -9.24
N SER A 58 -10.07 -7.69 -8.46
CA SER A 58 -10.13 -6.27 -8.83
C SER A 58 -8.73 -5.67 -8.99
N VAL A 59 -7.86 -5.85 -8.00
CA VAL A 59 -6.47 -5.34 -8.06
C VAL A 59 -5.73 -5.96 -9.23
N LYS A 60 -5.89 -7.27 -9.46
CA LYS A 60 -5.27 -7.99 -10.57
C LYS A 60 -5.71 -7.43 -11.92
N GLN A 61 -7.01 -7.22 -12.15
CA GLN A 61 -7.51 -6.67 -13.42
C GLN A 61 -7.05 -5.23 -13.64
N ILE A 62 -7.02 -4.39 -12.60
CA ILE A 62 -6.46 -3.04 -12.68
C ILE A 62 -4.97 -3.09 -13.05
N ALA A 63 -4.19 -3.98 -12.43
CA ALA A 63 -2.78 -4.17 -12.72
C ALA A 63 -2.53 -4.66 -14.15
N GLU A 64 -3.42 -5.51 -14.68
CA GLU A 64 -3.34 -6.01 -16.06
C GLU A 64 -3.69 -4.95 -17.09
N GLU A 65 -4.58 -4.02 -16.79
CA GLU A 65 -5.12 -3.09 -17.78
C GLU A 65 -4.47 -1.70 -17.74
N ILE A 66 -4.27 -1.15 -16.55
CA ILE A 66 -3.82 0.24 -16.40
C ILE A 66 -2.34 0.37 -16.75
N ARG A 67 -2.02 1.44 -17.49
CA ARG A 67 -0.66 1.81 -17.90
C ARG A 67 -0.39 3.28 -17.58
N GLY A 68 0.88 3.61 -17.41
CA GLY A 68 1.32 4.99 -17.17
C GLY A 68 1.34 5.41 -15.70
N ALA A 69 0.46 4.86 -14.84
CA ALA A 69 0.49 5.02 -13.39
C ALA A 69 1.14 3.81 -12.70
N SER A 70 1.69 4.01 -11.52
CA SER A 70 2.08 2.91 -10.63
C SER A 70 0.83 2.35 -9.97
N ILE A 71 0.69 1.01 -9.93
CA ILE A 71 -0.44 0.36 -9.26
C ILE A 71 0.02 -0.15 -7.91
N ALA A 72 -0.57 0.39 -6.85
CA ALA A 72 -0.29 0.00 -5.49
C ALA A 72 -1.35 -0.97 -4.96
N GLY A 73 -0.89 -2.00 -4.26
CA GLY A 73 -1.74 -2.89 -3.48
C GLY A 73 -1.39 -2.79 -2.00
N LEU A 74 -2.44 -2.63 -1.15
CA LEU A 74 -2.27 -2.57 0.30
C LEU A 74 -1.97 -3.96 0.87
N SER A 75 -1.08 -4.04 1.85
CA SER A 75 -0.70 -5.28 2.55
C SER A 75 -0.43 -5.04 4.02
N ARG A 76 -0.84 -5.96 4.87
CA ARG A 76 -0.30 -6.02 6.24
C ARG A 76 1.17 -6.47 6.20
N ALA A 77 1.89 -6.19 7.28
CA ALA A 77 3.28 -6.64 7.46
C ALA A 77 3.37 -8.16 7.76
N LEU A 78 2.73 -8.98 6.93
CA LEU A 78 2.71 -10.45 6.99
C LEU A 78 3.12 -11.02 5.64
N GLU A 79 4.03 -11.99 5.62
CA GLU A 79 4.56 -12.59 4.39
C GLU A 79 3.45 -13.09 3.45
N LYS A 80 2.45 -13.79 4.00
CA LYS A 80 1.30 -14.29 3.24
C LYS A 80 0.52 -13.18 2.53
N ASP A 81 0.34 -12.04 3.20
CA ASP A 81 -0.39 -10.90 2.63
C ASP A 81 0.43 -10.22 1.54
N ILE A 82 1.74 -10.08 1.77
CA ILE A 82 2.69 -9.53 0.81
C ILE A 82 2.74 -10.39 -0.45
N GLU A 83 2.81 -11.72 -0.30
CA GLU A 83 2.78 -12.65 -1.45
C GLU A 83 1.49 -12.55 -2.25
N ALA A 84 0.34 -12.46 -1.58
CA ALA A 84 -0.94 -12.29 -2.26
C ALA A 84 -1.01 -10.96 -3.01
N THR A 85 -0.51 -9.88 -2.40
CA THR A 85 -0.45 -8.56 -3.03
C THR A 85 0.51 -8.57 -4.22
N ALA A 86 1.70 -9.14 -4.08
CA ALA A 86 2.66 -9.30 -5.16
C ALA A 86 2.06 -10.07 -6.35
N LYS A 87 1.32 -11.17 -6.07
CA LYS A 87 0.65 -11.98 -7.09
C LYS A 87 -0.45 -11.20 -7.82
N ALA A 88 -1.22 -10.38 -7.09
CA ALA A 88 -2.24 -9.54 -7.73
C ALA A 88 -1.62 -8.46 -8.63
N LEU A 89 -0.41 -7.99 -8.30
CA LEU A 89 0.32 -6.96 -9.03
C LEU A 89 1.26 -7.51 -10.13
N GLU A 90 1.34 -8.83 -10.31
CA GLU A 90 2.33 -9.48 -11.18
C GLU A 90 2.38 -8.92 -12.61
N LYS A 91 1.24 -8.47 -13.14
CA LYS A 91 1.14 -7.92 -14.49
C LYS A 91 1.12 -6.39 -14.57
N ALA A 92 1.30 -5.72 -13.43
CA ALA A 92 1.40 -4.27 -13.42
C ALA A 92 2.66 -3.80 -14.17
N GLU A 93 2.54 -2.73 -14.95
CA GLU A 93 3.70 -2.09 -15.58
C GLU A 93 4.68 -1.55 -14.53
N LYS A 94 4.14 -0.99 -13.45
CA LYS A 94 4.87 -0.41 -12.33
C LYS A 94 4.19 -0.85 -11.01
N PRO A 95 4.52 -2.04 -10.48
CA PRO A 95 3.94 -2.51 -9.25
C PRO A 95 4.50 -1.75 -8.05
N ARG A 96 3.64 -1.46 -7.06
CA ARG A 96 4.02 -0.97 -5.74
C ARG A 96 3.34 -1.81 -4.65
N ILE A 97 4.10 -2.31 -3.70
CA ILE A 97 3.54 -2.94 -2.50
C ILE A 97 3.51 -1.91 -1.38
N HIS A 98 2.31 -1.57 -0.92
CA HIS A 98 2.10 -0.65 0.19
C HIS A 98 1.86 -1.43 1.48
N ILE A 99 2.84 -1.43 2.38
CA ILE A 99 2.78 -2.13 3.66
C ILE A 99 2.34 -1.18 4.75
N PHE A 100 1.37 -1.56 5.56
CA PHE A 100 1.03 -0.84 6.78
C PHE A 100 1.24 -1.69 8.03
N LEU A 101 1.59 -1.03 9.13
CA LEU A 101 1.79 -1.65 10.43
C LEU A 101 1.38 -0.71 11.55
N SER A 102 0.66 -1.23 12.55
CA SER A 102 0.23 -0.47 13.73
C SER A 102 1.41 -0.13 14.63
N THR A 103 1.69 1.16 14.79
CA THR A 103 2.88 1.64 15.51
C THR A 103 2.59 2.40 16.80
N SER A 104 1.37 2.97 16.96
CA SER A 104 1.00 3.71 18.15
C SER A 104 0.92 2.82 19.38
N LYS A 105 1.16 3.42 20.56
CA LYS A 105 1.10 2.68 21.84
C LYS A 105 -0.25 2.01 22.03
N VAL A 106 -1.36 2.69 21.71
CA VAL A 106 -2.72 2.14 21.84
C VAL A 106 -2.89 0.90 20.99
N HIS A 107 -2.46 0.94 19.71
CA HIS A 107 -2.56 -0.22 18.83
C HIS A 107 -1.61 -1.36 19.24
N ARG A 108 -0.41 -1.02 19.73
CA ARG A 108 0.54 -2.04 20.19
C ARG A 108 0.04 -2.78 21.42
N ASP A 109 -0.58 -2.07 22.35
CA ASP A 109 -1.04 -2.65 23.63
C ASP A 109 -2.35 -3.45 23.46
N HIS A 110 -3.22 -3.09 22.47
CA HIS A 110 -4.58 -3.63 22.38
C HIS A 110 -4.92 -4.34 21.06
N MET A 111 -4.12 -4.17 20.00
CA MET A 111 -4.37 -4.81 18.69
C MET A 111 -3.33 -5.87 18.35
N VAL A 112 -2.06 -5.53 18.48
CA VAL A 112 -0.97 -6.42 18.06
C VAL A 112 -0.25 -7.07 19.22
N GLU A 113 -0.42 -6.57 20.44
CA GLU A 113 0.16 -7.09 21.69
C GLU A 113 1.68 -7.32 21.59
N LYS A 114 2.40 -6.30 21.06
CA LYS A 114 3.83 -6.38 20.79
C LYS A 114 4.61 -5.19 21.35
N ALA A 115 5.82 -5.50 21.80
CA ALA A 115 6.78 -4.49 22.22
C ALA A 115 7.21 -3.63 21.02
N LYS A 116 7.79 -2.48 21.33
CA LYS A 116 8.28 -1.50 20.37
C LYS A 116 9.28 -2.13 19.39
N GLU A 117 10.24 -2.81 19.92
CA GLU A 117 11.36 -3.41 19.20
C GLU A 117 10.86 -4.50 18.23
N GLU A 118 9.86 -5.27 18.65
CA GLU A 118 9.23 -6.30 17.82
C GLU A 118 8.50 -5.69 16.61
N ILE A 119 7.81 -4.56 16.81
CA ILE A 119 7.12 -3.84 15.71
C ILE A 119 8.14 -3.33 14.68
N ILE A 120 9.26 -2.80 15.15
CA ILE A 120 10.36 -2.37 14.27
C ILE A 120 10.88 -3.55 13.44
N GLU A 121 11.19 -4.66 14.12
CA GLU A 121 11.69 -5.86 13.46
C GLU A 121 10.68 -6.42 12.44
N MET A 122 9.39 -6.43 12.77
CA MET A 122 8.33 -6.81 11.85
C MET A 122 8.29 -5.92 10.61
N GLY A 123 8.38 -4.61 10.77
CA GLY A 123 8.40 -3.67 9.66
C GLY A 123 9.60 -3.90 8.73
N VAL A 124 10.79 -4.01 9.30
CA VAL A 124 12.02 -4.28 8.54
C VAL A 124 11.94 -5.61 7.78
N LYS A 125 11.48 -6.67 8.43
CA LYS A 125 11.28 -7.98 7.80
C LYS A 125 10.28 -7.92 6.65
N ALA A 126 9.13 -7.26 6.88
CA ALA A 126 8.08 -7.14 5.88
C ALA A 126 8.55 -6.37 4.63
N ILE A 127 9.23 -5.24 4.81
CA ILE A 127 9.79 -4.47 3.70
C ILE A 127 10.85 -5.27 2.95
N SER A 128 11.78 -5.90 3.68
CA SER A 128 12.82 -6.74 3.08
C SER A 128 12.23 -7.92 2.30
N PHE A 129 11.11 -8.47 2.77
CA PHE A 129 10.40 -9.54 2.08
C PHE A 129 9.69 -9.03 0.83
N ALA A 130 8.98 -7.89 0.90
CA ALA A 130 8.30 -7.29 -0.24
C ALA A 130 9.27 -6.92 -1.37
N ARG A 131 10.46 -6.45 -1.04
CA ARG A 131 11.51 -6.13 -2.02
C ARG A 131 12.01 -7.31 -2.83
N LYS A 132 11.65 -8.54 -2.48
CA LYS A 132 11.91 -9.71 -3.34
C LYS A 132 10.99 -9.77 -4.57
N PHE A 133 9.86 -9.05 -4.53
CA PHE A 133 8.84 -9.07 -5.58
C PHE A 133 8.82 -7.80 -6.43
N CYS A 134 9.10 -6.65 -5.84
CA CYS A 134 9.22 -5.37 -6.56
C CYS A 134 10.17 -4.41 -5.83
N ASP A 135 10.74 -3.46 -6.58
CA ASP A 135 11.65 -2.46 -6.04
C ASP A 135 10.92 -1.30 -5.35
N ASP A 136 9.68 -1.03 -5.76
CA ASP A 136 8.87 0.07 -5.24
C ASP A 136 8.00 -0.42 -4.08
N VAL A 137 8.47 -0.18 -2.86
CA VAL A 137 7.80 -0.56 -1.61
C VAL A 137 7.54 0.68 -0.78
N GLU A 138 6.26 0.91 -0.45
CA GLU A 138 5.82 1.97 0.45
C GLU A 138 5.51 1.40 1.82
N PHE A 139 5.85 2.15 2.88
CA PHE A 139 5.54 1.77 4.25
C PHE A 139 4.80 2.89 4.98
N SER A 140 3.66 2.56 5.57
CA SER A 140 2.86 3.49 6.37
C SER A 140 2.73 3.03 7.81
N PRO A 141 3.23 3.81 8.78
CA PRO A 141 2.96 3.57 10.19
C PRO A 141 1.50 3.96 10.48
N MET A 142 0.65 2.96 10.73
CA MET A 142 -0.76 3.22 11.07
C MET A 142 -0.86 3.94 12.40
N ASP A 143 -1.71 4.98 12.45
CA ASP A 143 -1.87 5.86 13.61
C ASP A 143 -0.57 6.65 13.94
N ALA A 144 0.09 7.15 12.90
CA ALA A 144 1.37 7.84 12.99
C ALA A 144 1.34 9.08 13.87
N THR A 145 0.23 9.81 13.92
CA THR A 145 0.08 11.03 14.73
C THR A 145 0.09 10.77 16.24
N ARG A 146 -0.24 9.54 16.67
CA ARG A 146 -0.12 9.06 18.05
C ARG A 146 1.10 8.17 18.29
N THR A 147 1.94 8.05 17.28
CA THR A 147 3.19 7.29 17.38
C THR A 147 4.32 8.20 17.84
N ALA A 148 5.18 7.73 18.76
CA ALA A 148 6.32 8.51 19.21
C ALA A 148 7.25 8.85 18.02
N VAL A 149 7.75 10.10 17.98
CA VAL A 149 8.59 10.62 16.90
C VAL A 149 9.79 9.71 16.57
N SER A 150 10.35 9.05 17.57
CA SER A 150 11.43 8.06 17.39
C SER A 150 11.06 6.84 16.55
N TYR A 151 9.76 6.67 16.22
CA TYR A 151 9.27 5.64 15.30
C TYR A 151 8.93 6.18 13.92
N THR A 152 8.38 7.37 13.83
CA THR A 152 8.08 8.02 12.55
C THR A 152 9.37 8.37 11.80
N HIS A 153 10.48 8.47 12.54
CA HIS A 153 11.84 8.58 12.01
C HIS A 153 12.56 7.23 12.03
N LEU A 154 11.86 6.13 11.95
CA LEU A 154 12.43 4.89 11.49
C LEU A 154 12.90 5.11 10.05
N THR A 155 14.02 5.79 9.95
CA THR A 155 14.87 5.66 8.79
C THR A 155 15.30 4.21 8.78
N LEU A 156 14.50 3.39 8.14
CA LEU A 156 15.04 2.20 7.54
C LEU A 156 16.28 2.68 6.79
N PRO A 157 17.41 1.99 6.86
CA PRO A 157 18.56 2.27 6.01
C PRO A 157 18.17 1.86 4.59
N THR A 158 17.18 2.50 4.07
CA THR A 158 16.64 2.32 2.75
C THR A 158 16.80 3.65 2.09
N THR A 159 17.46 3.63 1.01
CA THR A 159 17.35 4.58 -0.09
C THR A 159 15.89 4.63 -0.59
N CYS A 160 14.92 4.81 0.29
CA CYS A 160 13.65 5.39 -0.05
C CYS A 160 13.87 6.90 -0.04
N SER A 161 14.30 7.40 -1.15
CA SER A 161 14.15 8.80 -1.46
C SER A 161 12.66 9.10 -1.42
N VAL A 162 12.25 9.89 -0.46
CA VAL A 162 11.02 10.63 -0.49
C VAL A 162 11.06 11.57 -1.68
#